data_0bdfea373d1105eacd16ba6bdbc5e726
#
_entry.id   0bdfea373d1105eacd16ba6bdbc5e726
#
_cell.length_a   1.000
_cell.length_b   1.000
_cell.length_c   1.000
_cell.angle_alpha   90.00
_cell.angle_beta   90.00
_cell.angle_gamma   90.00
#
_symmetry.space_group_name_H-M   'P 1'
#
loop_
_entity.id
_entity.type
_entity.pdbx_description
1 polymer ?
#
loop_
_entity_poly.entity_id
_entity_poly.type
_entity_poly.pdbx_seq_one_letter_code
_entity_poly.pdbx_strand_id
1 'polypeptide(L)'
;MLQPEKDNPLWRQLLRELAKMFKGELDIVFPTEWNRHYFSLFHSMEESGFRRALQYSFEELTKNLENPELVFWFITVDGEPQILLFGYSIPDEQTKSFYLDTFAVRRRGEGIGNIVIEFLIRWAQTKQFQAIVLDTELRDEKGIPLQQFYSKHGFETTSTSEKDVIMKRTL
;
A
#
# COMPACT_ATOMS: atom_id res chain seq x y z
N MET A 1 6.76 4.75 14.21
CA MET A 1 6.08 4.80 12.91
C MET A 1 6.96 5.57 11.93
N LEU A 2 7.34 4.94 10.83
CA LEU A 2 8.08 5.58 9.74
C LEU A 2 7.13 6.49 8.96
N GLN A 3 6.76 7.63 9.53
CA GLN A 3 5.91 8.58 8.83
C GLN A 3 6.67 9.26 7.72
N PRO A 4 6.08 9.37 6.53
CA PRO A 4 6.62 10.22 5.50
C PRO A 4 6.50 11.68 5.96
N GLU A 5 7.57 12.40 5.83
CA GLU A 5 7.55 13.84 6.01
C GLU A 5 6.63 14.45 4.96
N LYS A 6 5.53 15.11 5.34
CA LYS A 6 4.58 15.75 4.40
C LYS A 6 5.29 16.71 3.43
N ASP A 7 6.43 17.26 3.84
CA ASP A 7 7.25 18.17 3.04
C ASP A 7 8.22 17.48 2.06
N ASN A 8 8.28 16.15 2.07
CA ASN A 8 9.14 15.42 1.15
C ASN A 8 8.71 15.66 -0.31
N PRO A 9 9.63 16.05 -1.20
CA PRO A 9 9.33 16.31 -2.62
C PRO A 9 8.61 15.16 -3.33
N LEU A 10 8.86 13.91 -2.94
CA LEU A 10 8.20 12.72 -3.52
C LEU A 10 6.69 12.73 -3.27
N TRP A 11 6.24 13.14 -2.07
CA TRP A 11 4.82 13.22 -1.76
C TRP A 11 4.12 14.29 -2.58
N ARG A 12 4.76 15.44 -2.73
CA ARG A 12 4.23 16.50 -3.60
C ARG A 12 4.17 16.08 -5.06
N GLN A 13 5.14 15.29 -5.52
CA GLN A 13 5.12 14.73 -6.87
C GLN A 13 3.97 13.74 -7.03
N LEU A 14 3.78 12.82 -6.07
CA LEU A 14 2.67 11.86 -6.09
C LEU A 14 1.32 12.57 -6.19
N LEU A 15 1.08 13.56 -5.33
CA LEU A 15 -0.18 14.33 -5.36
C LEU A 15 -0.39 15.03 -6.69
N ARG A 16 0.66 15.62 -7.29
CA ARG A 16 0.57 16.26 -8.61
C ARG A 16 0.21 15.28 -9.73
N GLU A 17 0.76 14.07 -9.70
CA GLU A 17 0.42 13.04 -10.70
C GLU A 17 -1.02 12.56 -10.50
N LEU A 18 -1.44 12.32 -9.27
CA LEU A 18 -2.79 11.91 -8.96
C LEU A 18 -3.84 12.99 -9.23
N ALA A 19 -3.50 14.27 -9.08
CA ALA A 19 -4.39 15.38 -9.40
C ALA A 19 -4.81 15.43 -10.88
N LYS A 20 -4.05 14.79 -11.77
CA LYS A 20 -4.44 14.62 -13.19
C LYS A 20 -5.56 13.58 -13.37
N MET A 21 -5.71 12.68 -12.39
CA MET A 21 -6.62 11.54 -12.45
C MET A 21 -7.93 11.77 -11.67
N PHE A 22 -7.88 12.64 -10.67
CA PHE A 22 -9.02 12.90 -9.79
C PHE A 22 -9.52 14.34 -9.96
N LYS A 23 -10.85 14.48 -9.87
CA LYS A 23 -11.50 15.79 -9.68
C LYS A 23 -11.82 15.92 -8.20
N GLY A 24 -11.47 17.04 -7.57
CA GLY A 24 -11.67 17.30 -6.15
C GLY A 24 -10.37 17.58 -5.40
N GLU A 25 -10.50 17.87 -4.12
CA GLU A 25 -9.37 18.16 -3.25
C GLU A 25 -8.68 16.87 -2.81
N LEU A 26 -7.41 16.74 -3.18
CA LEU A 26 -6.57 15.61 -2.79
C LEU A 26 -5.84 15.92 -1.49
N ASP A 27 -5.91 15.01 -0.52
CA ASP A 27 -5.10 15.06 0.68
C ASP A 27 -4.46 13.70 0.99
N ILE A 28 -3.31 13.74 1.68
CA ILE A 28 -2.67 12.57 2.25
C ILE A 28 -2.92 12.56 3.76
N VAL A 29 -3.52 11.50 4.23
CA VAL A 29 -3.83 11.29 5.64
C VAL A 29 -2.90 10.23 6.21
N PHE A 30 -2.16 10.60 7.25
CA PHE A 30 -1.31 9.71 8.03
C PHE A 30 -1.94 9.51 9.41
N PRO A 31 -2.66 8.42 9.64
CA PRO A 31 -3.21 8.14 10.96
C PRO A 31 -2.09 7.95 11.98
N THR A 32 -2.15 8.70 13.08
CA THR A 32 -1.21 8.57 14.19
C THR A 32 -1.77 7.71 15.31
N GLU A 33 -3.07 7.47 15.28
CA GLU A 33 -3.82 6.65 16.24
C GLU A 33 -4.98 5.96 15.53
N TRP A 34 -5.41 4.80 16.02
CA TRP A 34 -6.62 4.18 15.57
C TRP A 34 -7.83 4.71 16.33
N ASN A 35 -8.82 5.12 15.57
CA ASN A 35 -10.15 5.42 16.05
C ASN A 35 -11.18 4.84 15.07
N ARG A 36 -12.46 4.91 15.44
CA ARG A 36 -13.55 4.37 14.61
C ARG A 36 -13.60 4.99 13.22
N HIS A 37 -13.20 6.26 13.08
CA HIS A 37 -13.17 6.94 11.79
C HIS A 37 -12.13 6.31 10.85
N TYR A 38 -10.87 6.20 11.27
CA TYR A 38 -9.81 5.60 10.44
C TYR A 38 -10.05 4.11 10.16
N PHE A 39 -10.61 3.38 11.13
CA PHE A 39 -11.02 2.01 10.89
C PHE A 39 -12.10 1.92 9.81
N SER A 40 -13.11 2.79 9.84
CA SER A 40 -14.14 2.83 8.82
C SER A 40 -13.58 3.14 7.42
N LEU A 41 -12.63 4.08 7.32
CA LEU A 41 -11.96 4.38 6.06
C LEU A 41 -11.16 3.17 5.55
N PHE A 42 -10.39 2.52 6.42
CA PHE A 42 -9.61 1.33 6.10
C PHE A 42 -10.52 0.21 5.60
N HIS A 43 -11.54 -0.13 6.38
CA HIS A 43 -12.49 -1.19 6.04
C HIS A 43 -13.23 -0.92 4.73
N SER A 44 -13.64 0.31 4.46
CA SER A 44 -14.28 0.68 3.19
C SER A 44 -13.36 0.47 1.97
N MET A 45 -12.05 0.59 2.14
CA MET A 45 -11.08 0.29 1.11
C MET A 45 -10.88 -1.22 0.93
N GLU A 46 -10.83 -1.97 2.03
CA GLU A 46 -10.74 -3.43 1.97
C GLU A 46 -11.98 -4.05 1.31
N GLU A 47 -13.19 -3.61 1.68
CA GLU A 47 -14.44 -4.10 1.08
C GLU A 47 -14.47 -3.88 -0.44
N SER A 48 -13.81 -2.85 -0.93
CA SER A 48 -13.73 -2.57 -2.36
C SER A 48 -12.79 -3.50 -3.13
N GLY A 49 -11.93 -4.27 -2.43
CA GLY A 49 -10.83 -4.95 -3.06
C GLY A 49 -10.34 -6.26 -2.48
N PHE A 50 -10.82 -6.66 -1.31
CA PHE A 50 -10.34 -7.85 -0.62
C PHE A 50 -11.49 -8.77 -0.23
N ARG A 51 -11.27 -10.08 -0.33
CA ARG A 51 -12.20 -11.05 0.22
C ARG A 51 -12.32 -10.85 1.74
N ARG A 52 -13.52 -11.09 2.28
CA ARG A 52 -13.81 -10.90 3.72
C ARG A 52 -12.81 -11.63 4.64
N ALA A 53 -12.31 -12.77 4.21
CA ALA A 53 -11.32 -13.55 4.96
C ALA A 53 -9.93 -12.90 5.06
N LEU A 54 -9.65 -11.89 4.23
CA LEU A 54 -8.40 -11.14 4.19
C LEU A 54 -8.52 -9.74 4.82
N GLN A 55 -9.71 -9.38 5.30
CA GLN A 55 -9.97 -8.07 5.90
C GLN A 55 -9.58 -8.08 7.37
N TYR A 56 -8.96 -7.00 7.81
CA TYR A 56 -8.53 -6.83 9.19
C TYR A 56 -9.69 -6.51 10.14
N SER A 57 -9.66 -7.08 11.35
CA SER A 57 -10.47 -6.61 12.47
C SER A 57 -9.88 -5.35 13.10
N PHE A 58 -10.69 -4.65 13.89
CA PHE A 58 -10.23 -3.46 14.63
C PHE A 58 -9.08 -3.80 15.61
N GLU A 59 -9.16 -4.95 16.26
CA GLU A 59 -8.16 -5.43 17.22
C GLU A 59 -6.82 -5.73 16.53
N GLU A 60 -6.84 -6.38 15.37
CA GLU A 60 -5.64 -6.67 14.59
C GLU A 60 -4.96 -5.39 14.11
N LEU A 61 -5.73 -4.44 13.58
CA LEU A 61 -5.17 -3.15 13.17
C LEU A 61 -4.60 -2.36 14.35
N THR A 62 -5.28 -2.37 15.50
CA THR A 62 -4.79 -1.72 16.72
C THR A 62 -3.45 -2.31 17.16
N LYS A 63 -3.32 -3.63 17.12
CA LYS A 63 -2.06 -4.30 17.44
C LYS A 63 -0.95 -3.95 16.45
N ASN A 64 -1.26 -3.86 15.16
CA ASN A 64 -0.29 -3.48 14.15
C ASN A 64 0.25 -2.05 14.33
N LEU A 65 -0.55 -1.12 14.89
CA LEU A 65 -0.09 0.24 15.19
C LEU A 65 0.98 0.30 16.29
N GLU A 66 1.12 -0.72 17.11
CA GLU A 66 2.19 -0.83 18.08
C GLU A 66 3.57 -1.04 17.43
N ASN A 67 3.58 -1.46 16.14
CA ASN A 67 4.82 -1.62 15.39
C ASN A 67 5.44 -0.24 15.05
N PRO A 68 6.64 0.09 15.58
CA PRO A 68 7.29 1.37 15.33
C PRO A 68 7.73 1.54 13.87
N GLU A 69 7.85 0.45 13.12
CA GLU A 69 8.27 0.42 11.73
C GLU A 69 7.07 0.41 10.75
N LEU A 70 5.86 0.62 11.27
CA LEU A 70 4.66 0.68 10.45
C LEU A 70 4.65 1.93 9.56
N VAL A 71 4.23 1.73 8.32
CA VAL A 71 3.90 2.78 7.35
C VAL A 71 2.43 2.64 6.99
N PHE A 72 1.67 3.70 7.22
CA PHE A 72 0.24 3.68 6.98
C PHE A 72 -0.23 5.05 6.49
N TRP A 73 -0.90 5.08 5.36
CA TRP A 73 -1.50 6.29 4.83
C TRP A 73 -2.67 6.02 3.88
N PHE A 74 -3.54 7.02 3.80
CA PHE A 74 -4.57 7.13 2.77
C PHE A 74 -4.29 8.31 1.86
N ILE A 75 -4.76 8.21 0.62
CA ILE A 75 -5.05 9.38 -0.21
C ILE A 75 -6.55 9.49 -0.32
N THR A 76 -7.07 10.66 0.05
CA THR A 76 -8.49 10.99 0.00
C THR A 76 -8.76 12.01 -1.11
N VAL A 77 -9.97 11.98 -1.64
CA VAL A 77 -10.53 13.01 -2.53
C VAL A 77 -11.81 13.52 -1.88
N ASP A 78 -11.85 14.80 -1.57
CA ASP A 78 -12.97 15.42 -0.83
C ASP A 78 -13.29 14.66 0.49
N GLY A 79 -12.25 14.15 1.17
CA GLY A 79 -12.36 13.37 2.41
C GLY A 79 -12.64 11.87 2.23
N GLU A 80 -13.00 11.41 1.03
CA GLU A 80 -13.29 10.01 0.76
C GLU A 80 -12.02 9.23 0.34
N PRO A 81 -11.72 8.06 0.95
CA PRO A 81 -10.51 7.32 0.66
C PRO A 81 -10.56 6.73 -0.75
N GLN A 82 -9.52 6.96 -1.51
CA GLN A 82 -9.35 6.45 -2.88
C GLN A 82 -8.19 5.47 -2.98
N ILE A 83 -7.17 5.64 -2.13
CA ILE A 83 -5.97 4.81 -2.11
C ILE A 83 -5.62 4.54 -0.65
N LEU A 84 -5.27 3.29 -0.36
CA LEU A 84 -4.77 2.82 0.93
C LEU A 84 -3.43 2.14 0.71
N LEU A 85 -2.45 2.48 1.52
CA LEU A 85 -1.21 1.74 1.65
C LEU A 85 -0.90 1.48 3.12
N PHE A 86 -0.60 0.22 3.40
CA PHE A 86 -0.27 -0.27 4.72
C PHE A 86 0.87 -1.28 4.60
N GLY A 87 1.91 -1.13 5.39
CA GLY A 87 3.05 -2.01 5.37
C GLY A 87 4.01 -1.71 6.50
N TYR A 88 5.09 -2.47 6.60
CA TYR A 88 6.06 -2.34 7.68
C TYR A 88 7.44 -2.80 7.27
N SER A 89 8.45 -2.36 8.00
CA SER A 89 9.81 -2.83 7.82
C SER A 89 9.98 -4.23 8.41
N ILE A 90 10.59 -5.11 7.64
CA ILE A 90 11.04 -6.41 8.11
C ILE A 90 12.56 -6.32 8.26
N PRO A 91 13.10 -6.39 9.50
CA PRO A 91 14.53 -6.52 9.70
C PRO A 91 14.97 -7.92 9.28
N ASP A 92 16.03 -7.98 8.51
CA ASP A 92 16.81 -9.19 8.25
C ASP A 92 18.22 -8.97 8.84
N GLU A 93 18.99 -10.03 9.10
CA GLU A 93 20.27 -9.95 9.81
C GLU A 93 21.27 -8.94 9.19
N GLN A 94 21.17 -8.68 7.89
CA GLN A 94 22.07 -7.77 7.16
C GLN A 94 21.33 -6.75 6.26
N THR A 95 20.02 -6.86 6.13
CA THR A 95 19.25 -6.06 5.17
C THR A 95 17.94 -5.59 5.77
N LYS A 96 17.40 -4.51 5.25
CA LYS A 96 16.10 -3.98 5.63
C LYS A 96 15.17 -4.05 4.42
N SER A 97 14.11 -4.83 4.53
CA SER A 97 13.07 -4.93 3.50
C SER A 97 11.78 -4.25 3.94
N PHE A 98 11.04 -3.69 3.01
CA PHE A 98 9.69 -3.19 3.25
C PHE A 98 8.69 -4.25 2.84
N TYR A 99 7.81 -4.66 3.76
CA TYR A 99 6.70 -5.54 3.47
C TYR A 99 5.45 -4.72 3.17
N LEU A 100 4.97 -4.80 1.93
CA LEU A 100 3.73 -4.21 1.49
C LEU A 100 2.60 -5.18 1.83
N ASP A 101 1.90 -4.91 2.92
CA ASP A 101 0.83 -5.75 3.45
C ASP A 101 -0.49 -5.50 2.71
N THR A 102 -0.97 -4.27 2.74
CA THR A 102 -2.21 -3.87 2.10
C THR A 102 -1.99 -2.74 1.12
N PHE A 103 -2.38 -2.95 -0.12
CA PHE A 103 -2.44 -1.93 -1.15
C PHE A 103 -3.78 -1.98 -1.88
N ALA A 104 -4.57 -0.95 -1.74
CA ALA A 104 -5.89 -0.85 -2.36
C ALA A 104 -6.07 0.46 -3.12
N VAL A 105 -6.68 0.37 -4.29
CA VAL A 105 -7.08 1.51 -5.13
C VAL A 105 -8.55 1.33 -5.48
N ARG A 106 -9.39 2.31 -5.15
CA ARG A 106 -10.84 2.23 -5.40
C ARG A 106 -11.17 2.20 -6.90
N ARG A 107 -10.54 3.08 -7.68
CA ARG A 107 -10.71 3.16 -9.14
C ARG A 107 -9.65 2.35 -9.85
N ARG A 108 -9.96 1.09 -10.13
CA ARG A 108 -9.05 0.14 -10.78
C ARG A 108 -9.09 0.28 -12.30
N GLY A 109 -7.97 -0.11 -12.94
CA GLY A 109 -7.86 -0.12 -14.40
C GLY A 109 -7.56 1.23 -15.04
N GLU A 110 -7.43 2.30 -14.26
CA GLU A 110 -7.20 3.67 -14.72
C GLU A 110 -5.72 4.11 -14.60
N GLY A 111 -4.82 3.19 -14.24
CA GLY A 111 -3.39 3.51 -14.11
C GLY A 111 -2.96 4.09 -12.76
N ILE A 112 -3.89 4.35 -11.84
CA ILE A 112 -3.60 4.91 -10.52
C ILE A 112 -2.65 4.02 -9.74
N GLY A 113 -2.87 2.71 -9.75
CA GLY A 113 -1.99 1.73 -9.09
C GLY A 113 -0.55 1.80 -9.59
N ASN A 114 -0.33 2.02 -10.88
CA ASN A 114 1.03 2.16 -11.44
C ASN A 114 1.75 3.38 -10.85
N ILE A 115 1.06 4.53 -10.76
CA ILE A 115 1.63 5.77 -10.18
C ILE A 115 2.06 5.53 -8.73
N VAL A 116 1.21 4.86 -7.94
CA VAL A 116 1.46 4.62 -6.50
C VAL A 116 2.59 3.62 -6.29
N ILE A 117 2.64 2.53 -7.04
CA ILE A 117 3.73 1.54 -6.93
C ILE A 117 5.07 2.14 -7.34
N GLU A 118 5.13 2.93 -8.39
CA GLU A 118 6.35 3.63 -8.79
C GLU A 118 6.81 4.64 -7.75
N PHE A 119 5.86 5.34 -7.11
CA PHE A 119 6.15 6.19 -5.97
C PHE A 119 6.71 5.38 -4.80
N LEU A 120 6.06 4.27 -4.42
CA LEU A 120 6.50 3.39 -3.32
C LEU A 120 7.93 2.89 -3.53
N ILE A 121 8.27 2.48 -4.75
CA ILE A 121 9.62 2.02 -5.11
C ILE A 121 10.64 3.13 -4.85
N ARG A 122 10.40 4.34 -5.35
CA ARG A 122 11.30 5.48 -5.14
C ARG A 122 11.39 5.88 -3.66
N TRP A 123 10.26 5.88 -2.95
CA TRP A 123 10.24 6.16 -1.53
C TRP A 123 11.05 5.12 -0.74
N ALA A 124 10.89 3.84 -1.02
CA ALA A 124 11.63 2.77 -0.37
C ALA A 124 13.16 2.90 -0.62
N GLN A 125 13.57 3.29 -1.83
CA GLN A 125 14.96 3.59 -2.14
C GLN A 125 15.50 4.76 -1.31
N THR A 126 14.75 5.85 -1.14
CA THR A 126 15.17 6.98 -0.28
C THR A 126 15.27 6.62 1.20
N LYS A 127 14.52 5.61 1.64
CA LYS A 127 14.59 5.06 3.00
C LYS A 127 15.61 3.93 3.15
N GLN A 128 16.42 3.68 2.10
CA GLN A 128 17.51 2.69 2.06
C GLN A 128 17.03 1.25 2.30
N PHE A 129 15.78 0.94 1.95
CA PHE A 129 15.36 -0.45 1.87
C PHE A 129 16.08 -1.16 0.73
N GLN A 130 16.42 -2.43 0.94
CA GLN A 130 17.09 -3.26 -0.06
C GLN A 130 16.09 -3.99 -0.96
N ALA A 131 14.87 -4.16 -0.49
CA ALA A 131 13.80 -4.78 -1.25
C ALA A 131 12.43 -4.36 -0.76
N ILE A 132 11.44 -4.53 -1.65
CA ILE A 132 10.01 -4.55 -1.29
C ILE A 132 9.54 -6.00 -1.46
N VAL A 133 8.85 -6.53 -0.45
CA VAL A 133 8.26 -7.87 -0.45
C VAL A 133 6.75 -7.73 -0.27
N LEU A 134 5.99 -8.56 -0.94
CA LEU A 134 4.55 -8.64 -0.78
C LEU A 134 4.06 -10.08 -0.94
N ASP A 135 2.90 -10.35 -0.36
CA ASP A 135 2.09 -11.52 -0.63
C ASP A 135 0.81 -11.07 -1.36
N THR A 136 0.47 -11.73 -2.43
CA THR A 136 -0.72 -11.39 -3.20
C THR A 136 -1.38 -12.62 -3.76
N GLU A 137 -2.68 -12.53 -4.01
CA GLU A 137 -3.38 -13.56 -4.76
C GLU A 137 -2.95 -13.54 -6.23
N LEU A 138 -3.03 -14.68 -6.89
CA LEU A 138 -2.79 -14.77 -8.33
C LEU A 138 -3.72 -13.85 -9.13
N ARG A 139 -4.97 -13.75 -8.68
CA ARG A 139 -6.01 -12.88 -9.26
C ARG A 139 -6.87 -12.31 -8.15
N ASP A 140 -7.35 -11.09 -8.34
CA ASP A 140 -8.36 -10.53 -7.46
C ASP A 140 -9.76 -11.18 -7.67
N GLU A 141 -10.74 -10.78 -6.87
CA GLU A 141 -12.13 -11.27 -6.96
C GLU A 141 -12.80 -11.03 -8.33
N LYS A 142 -12.30 -10.05 -9.09
CA LYS A 142 -12.78 -9.74 -10.45
C LYS A 142 -11.98 -10.46 -11.53
N GLY A 143 -11.05 -11.36 -11.15
CA GLY A 143 -10.19 -12.11 -12.06
C GLY A 143 -9.03 -11.27 -12.64
N ILE A 144 -8.75 -10.09 -12.10
CA ILE A 144 -7.62 -9.25 -12.53
C ILE A 144 -6.31 -9.92 -12.08
N PRO A 145 -5.34 -10.11 -12.99
CA PRO A 145 -4.09 -10.79 -12.66
C PRO A 145 -3.16 -9.88 -11.86
N LEU A 146 -3.19 -10.00 -10.52
CA LEU A 146 -2.37 -9.20 -9.61
C LEU A 146 -0.87 -9.49 -9.77
N GLN A 147 -0.50 -10.75 -9.94
CA GLN A 147 0.89 -11.13 -10.21
C GLN A 147 1.47 -10.38 -11.43
N GLN A 148 0.70 -10.27 -12.52
CA GLN A 148 1.15 -9.57 -13.71
C GLN A 148 1.30 -8.06 -13.46
N PHE A 149 0.43 -7.48 -12.64
CA PHE A 149 0.53 -6.08 -12.25
C PHE A 149 1.88 -5.80 -11.57
N TYR A 150 2.23 -6.60 -10.56
CA TYR A 150 3.51 -6.41 -9.85
C TYR A 150 4.73 -6.77 -10.72
N SER A 151 4.64 -7.80 -11.56
CA SER A 151 5.75 -8.17 -12.46
C SER A 151 6.13 -7.05 -13.43
N LYS A 152 5.17 -6.27 -13.92
CA LYS A 152 5.43 -5.07 -14.76
C LYS A 152 6.26 -4.01 -14.05
N HIS A 153 6.22 -3.99 -12.72
CA HIS A 153 7.02 -3.09 -11.89
C HIS A 153 8.30 -3.73 -11.35
N GLY A 154 8.74 -4.86 -11.95
CA GLY A 154 10.00 -5.53 -11.64
C GLY A 154 9.97 -6.36 -10.36
N PHE A 155 8.78 -6.75 -9.89
CA PHE A 155 8.68 -7.76 -8.85
C PHE A 155 8.80 -9.16 -9.45
N GLU A 156 9.59 -9.99 -8.81
CA GLU A 156 9.81 -11.38 -9.18
C GLU A 156 9.12 -12.30 -8.17
N THR A 157 8.54 -13.40 -8.66
CA THR A 157 7.95 -14.42 -7.82
C THR A 157 9.04 -15.21 -7.10
N THR A 158 8.99 -15.25 -5.77
CA THR A 158 9.91 -16.01 -4.94
C THR A 158 9.30 -17.30 -4.42
N SER A 159 8.00 -17.34 -4.25
CA SER A 159 7.25 -18.53 -3.82
C SER A 159 5.82 -18.48 -4.36
N THR A 160 5.22 -19.63 -4.61
CA THR A 160 3.83 -19.78 -5.07
C THR A 160 3.15 -20.89 -4.29
N SER A 161 1.95 -20.64 -3.81
CA SER A 161 1.01 -21.63 -3.29
C SER A 161 -0.15 -21.83 -4.29
N GLU A 162 -1.18 -22.58 -3.91
CA GLU A 162 -2.35 -22.77 -4.78
C GLU A 162 -3.11 -21.47 -5.10
N LYS A 163 -3.06 -20.49 -4.20
CA LYS A 163 -3.85 -19.25 -4.30
C LYS A 163 -3.00 -17.98 -4.24
N ASP A 164 -1.85 -18.05 -3.56
CA ASP A 164 -1.06 -16.90 -3.19
C ASP A 164 0.35 -16.96 -3.80
N VAL A 165 0.90 -15.81 -4.03
CA VAL A 165 2.23 -15.61 -4.62
C VAL A 165 2.99 -14.62 -3.75
N ILE A 166 4.17 -15.03 -3.27
CA ILE A 166 5.11 -14.11 -2.64
C ILE A 166 5.99 -13.52 -3.72
N MET A 167 6.05 -12.21 -3.77
CA MET A 167 6.84 -11.49 -4.76
C MET A 167 7.82 -10.53 -4.08
N LYS A 168 8.96 -10.35 -4.70
CA LYS A 168 10.04 -9.48 -4.22
C LYS A 168 10.57 -8.61 -5.34
N ARG A 169 10.77 -7.32 -5.05
CA ARG A 169 11.54 -6.40 -5.88
C ARG A 169 12.79 -5.97 -5.14
N THR A 170 13.97 -6.27 -5.69
CA THR A 170 15.25 -5.70 -5.25
C THR A 170 15.33 -4.24 -5.70
N LEU A 171 15.84 -3.35 -4.84
CA LEU A 171 15.88 -1.90 -5.04
C LEU A 171 17.28 -1.39 -5.40
#